data_b16f021617d6fb5d54b0596b7e729e96
#
_entry.id   b16f021617d6fb5d54b0596b7e729e96
#
_cell.length_a   1.000
_cell.length_b   1.000
_cell.length_c   1.000
_cell.angle_alpha   90.00
_cell.angle_beta   90.00
_cell.angle_gamma   90.00
#
_symmetry.space_group_name_H-M   'P 1'
#
loop_
_entity.id
_entity.type
_entity.pdbx_description
1 polymer ?
#
loop_
_entity_poly.entity_id
_entity_poly.type
_entity_poly.pdbx_seq_one_letter_code
_entity_poly.pdbx_strand_id
1 'polypeptide(L)'
;MISYRNLSMADAKAMNDLFNNEIASKGFFASIGLEEFKTRYLSDPDFNFDGVFGAFDGGELVGYAVGLIRAQNAANPNAPGYLNVFVVKEQYQKKGIGSHLIEMIEAYIKEQGRPSIQASFYLPLCYRWFIPGFPGHDHPCAPGIRVNSPEYFFLLHRGYAAIGFEDAFHLPLASYEYSPSIIDIKKRNELDGLSIHFYREGIDHGLEEFYQDIQAIDFEKCIRANLLLDKPNPFLVITNKDNEVKGWTGALWNEESGRGHFDGIIISESVRGRGLGKALFSSLAYESKKNGAQFMTFYTGLNNHARYIYMGAGFKIVQTYALMRKTFKK
;
A
#
# COMPACT_ATOMS: atom_id res chain seq x y z
N MET A 1 13.79 -22.12 -29.78
CA MET A 1 12.40 -21.68 -30.13
C MET A 1 11.63 -21.53 -28.82
N ILE A 2 11.00 -20.38 -28.60
CA ILE A 2 10.24 -20.15 -27.35
C ILE A 2 8.97 -20.98 -27.37
N SER A 3 8.77 -21.76 -26.31
CA SER A 3 7.52 -22.50 -26.04
C SER A 3 6.79 -21.92 -24.82
N TYR A 4 5.49 -22.11 -24.78
CA TYR A 4 4.63 -21.58 -23.71
C TYR A 4 3.77 -22.69 -23.12
N ARG A 5 3.61 -22.70 -21.80
CA ARG A 5 2.71 -23.61 -21.08
C ARG A 5 2.29 -23.05 -19.74
N ASN A 6 1.26 -23.63 -19.15
CA ASN A 6 0.97 -23.42 -17.74
C ASN A 6 2.13 -23.91 -16.87
N LEU A 7 2.37 -23.18 -15.79
CA LEU A 7 3.30 -23.60 -14.75
C LEU A 7 2.60 -24.48 -13.72
N SER A 8 3.42 -25.10 -12.88
CA SER A 8 2.96 -25.98 -11.79
C SER A 8 3.85 -25.78 -10.56
N MET A 9 3.54 -26.46 -9.46
CA MET A 9 4.38 -26.48 -8.27
C MET A 9 5.82 -26.97 -8.56
N ALA A 10 6.01 -27.82 -9.57
CA ALA A 10 7.34 -28.25 -10.00
C ALA A 10 8.22 -27.09 -10.52
N ASP A 11 7.59 -26.02 -11.03
CA ASP A 11 8.28 -24.84 -11.54
C ASP A 11 8.55 -23.78 -10.46
N ALA A 12 8.10 -23.98 -9.22
CA ALA A 12 8.16 -22.99 -8.13
C ALA A 12 9.57 -22.42 -7.91
N LYS A 13 10.61 -23.26 -7.97
CA LYS A 13 11.99 -22.80 -7.83
C LYS A 13 12.39 -21.86 -8.97
N ALA A 14 12.09 -22.23 -10.22
CA ALA A 14 12.42 -21.42 -11.38
C ALA A 14 11.66 -20.09 -11.41
N MET A 15 10.39 -20.08 -10.95
CA MET A 15 9.59 -18.85 -10.77
C MET A 15 10.22 -17.94 -9.73
N ASN A 16 10.58 -18.49 -8.57
CA ASN A 16 11.18 -17.72 -7.47
C ASN A 16 12.55 -17.15 -7.86
N ASP A 17 13.40 -17.97 -8.48
CA ASP A 17 14.70 -17.52 -8.97
C ASP A 17 14.55 -16.39 -10.00
N LEU A 18 13.59 -16.50 -10.92
CA LEU A 18 13.34 -15.48 -11.93
C LEU A 18 12.79 -14.18 -11.31
N PHE A 19 11.89 -14.27 -10.34
CA PHE A 19 11.40 -13.11 -9.56
C PHE A 19 12.57 -12.41 -8.86
N ASN A 20 13.38 -13.14 -8.13
CA ASN A 20 14.48 -12.57 -7.38
C ASN A 20 15.55 -11.94 -8.29
N ASN A 21 15.89 -12.60 -9.40
CA ASN A 21 16.94 -12.13 -10.30
C ASN A 21 16.52 -10.95 -11.18
N GLU A 22 15.24 -10.87 -11.59
CA GLU A 22 14.78 -9.87 -12.57
C GLU A 22 13.92 -8.76 -11.95
N ILE A 23 13.31 -8.99 -10.79
CA ILE A 23 12.44 -8.01 -10.12
C ILE A 23 13.10 -7.52 -8.83
N ALA A 24 13.37 -8.42 -7.87
CA ALA A 24 13.88 -8.01 -6.56
C ALA A 24 15.30 -7.42 -6.66
N SER A 25 16.16 -7.95 -7.52
CA SER A 25 17.53 -7.43 -7.75
C SER A 25 17.57 -5.96 -8.17
N LYS A 26 16.48 -5.43 -8.72
CA LYS A 26 16.36 -4.00 -9.10
C LYS A 26 16.05 -3.08 -7.91
N GLY A 27 15.91 -3.63 -6.70
CA GLY A 27 15.73 -2.87 -5.46
C GLY A 27 14.34 -2.26 -5.26
N PHE A 28 13.34 -2.69 -6.03
CA PHE A 28 11.95 -2.24 -5.87
C PHE A 28 11.08 -3.23 -5.09
N PHE A 29 11.52 -4.47 -4.98
CA PHE A 29 10.84 -5.51 -4.22
C PHE A 29 11.84 -6.29 -3.37
N ALA A 30 11.35 -6.85 -2.25
CA ALA A 30 12.13 -7.74 -1.42
C ALA A 30 12.38 -9.07 -2.12
N SER A 31 13.58 -9.63 -1.94
CA SER A 31 13.84 -11.03 -2.30
C SER A 31 13.00 -11.96 -1.42
N ILE A 32 12.55 -13.06 -2.00
CA ILE A 32 11.67 -14.02 -1.35
C ILE A 32 12.40 -15.36 -1.27
N GLY A 33 12.46 -15.96 -0.08
CA GLY A 33 12.95 -17.32 0.08
C GLY A 33 12.02 -18.35 -0.57
N LEU A 34 12.57 -19.47 -1.08
CA LEU A 34 11.77 -20.45 -1.81
C LEU A 34 10.61 -21.03 -0.96
N GLU A 35 10.84 -21.29 0.32
CA GLU A 35 9.79 -21.84 1.20
C GLU A 35 8.72 -20.77 1.50
N GLU A 36 9.11 -19.51 1.73
CA GLU A 36 8.16 -18.40 1.83
C GLU A 36 7.36 -18.24 0.53
N PHE A 37 8.02 -18.32 -0.63
CA PHE A 37 7.35 -18.23 -1.93
C PHE A 37 6.27 -19.31 -2.07
N LYS A 38 6.56 -20.56 -1.72
CA LYS A 38 5.60 -21.66 -1.77
C LYS A 38 4.46 -21.47 -0.78
N THR A 39 4.77 -21.17 0.49
CA THR A 39 3.78 -21.18 1.58
C THR A 39 2.93 -19.91 1.62
N ARG A 40 3.47 -18.76 1.25
CA ARG A 40 2.76 -17.48 1.31
C ARG A 40 2.08 -17.12 -0.01
N TYR A 41 2.73 -17.40 -1.15
CA TYR A 41 2.22 -16.96 -2.46
C TYR A 41 1.56 -18.08 -3.24
N LEU A 42 2.21 -19.25 -3.40
CA LEU A 42 1.64 -20.34 -4.20
C LEU A 42 0.55 -21.12 -3.48
N SER A 43 0.46 -21.02 -2.15
CA SER A 43 -0.61 -21.64 -1.33
C SER A 43 -1.70 -20.63 -0.92
N ASP A 44 -1.66 -19.41 -1.42
CA ASP A 44 -2.71 -18.42 -1.16
C ASP A 44 -4.04 -18.87 -1.79
N PRO A 45 -5.18 -18.70 -1.12
CA PRO A 45 -6.50 -19.12 -1.64
C PRO A 45 -6.88 -18.49 -3.00
N ASP A 46 -6.35 -17.32 -3.31
CA ASP A 46 -6.58 -16.65 -4.58
C ASP A 46 -5.62 -17.12 -5.69
N PHE A 47 -4.60 -17.93 -5.37
CA PHE A 47 -3.62 -18.42 -6.33
C PHE A 47 -4.10 -19.71 -7.01
N ASN A 48 -4.06 -19.74 -8.35
CA ASN A 48 -4.38 -20.94 -9.13
C ASN A 48 -3.39 -21.04 -10.33
N PHE A 49 -2.74 -22.18 -10.47
CA PHE A 49 -1.82 -22.45 -11.59
C PHE A 49 -2.49 -22.40 -12.97
N ASP A 50 -3.80 -22.54 -13.07
CA ASP A 50 -4.53 -22.39 -14.35
C ASP A 50 -4.34 -20.99 -14.96
N GLY A 51 -4.13 -19.97 -14.10
CA GLY A 51 -3.84 -18.59 -14.50
C GLY A 51 -2.34 -18.24 -14.55
N VAL A 52 -1.43 -19.23 -14.53
CA VAL A 52 0.01 -18.98 -14.49
C VAL A 52 0.69 -19.55 -15.70
N PHE A 53 1.27 -18.69 -16.55
CA PHE A 53 1.88 -19.07 -17.81
C PHE A 53 3.37 -18.76 -17.82
N GLY A 54 4.17 -19.70 -18.33
CA GLY A 54 5.62 -19.59 -18.49
C GLY A 54 6.05 -19.65 -19.96
N ALA A 55 7.10 -18.90 -20.25
CA ALA A 55 7.83 -18.94 -21.51
C ALA A 55 9.18 -19.65 -21.31
N PHE A 56 9.52 -20.58 -22.19
CA PHE A 56 10.69 -21.44 -22.07
C PHE A 56 11.56 -21.36 -23.34
N ASP A 57 12.88 -21.33 -23.15
CA ASP A 57 13.87 -21.53 -24.22
C ASP A 57 14.74 -22.73 -23.86
N GLY A 58 14.65 -23.81 -24.67
CA GLY A 58 15.41 -25.04 -24.45
C GLY A 58 15.16 -25.68 -23.06
N GLY A 59 13.97 -25.48 -22.47
CA GLY A 59 13.60 -25.98 -21.12
C GLY A 59 13.89 -25.01 -19.98
N GLU A 60 14.60 -23.92 -20.21
CA GLU A 60 14.84 -22.86 -19.23
C GLU A 60 13.63 -21.91 -19.17
N LEU A 61 13.11 -21.60 -17.98
CA LEU A 61 12.08 -20.57 -17.77
C LEU A 61 12.70 -19.18 -17.98
N VAL A 62 12.28 -18.49 -19.03
CA VAL A 62 12.80 -17.17 -19.41
C VAL A 62 11.81 -16.02 -19.18
N GLY A 63 10.57 -16.34 -18.84
CA GLY A 63 9.55 -15.38 -18.45
C GLY A 63 8.32 -16.06 -17.92
N TYR A 64 7.55 -15.38 -17.06
CA TYR A 64 6.23 -15.84 -16.64
C TYR A 64 5.30 -14.68 -16.29
N ALA A 65 4.00 -14.98 -16.29
CA ALA A 65 2.97 -14.07 -15.83
C ALA A 65 1.95 -14.81 -14.98
N VAL A 66 1.36 -14.09 -14.00
CA VAL A 66 0.38 -14.58 -13.04
C VAL A 66 -0.90 -13.78 -13.16
N GLY A 67 -1.98 -14.46 -13.59
CA GLY A 67 -3.35 -13.95 -13.61
C GLY A 67 -4.16 -14.58 -12.49
N LEU A 68 -4.90 -13.76 -11.74
CA LEU A 68 -5.64 -14.20 -10.56
C LEU A 68 -7.09 -13.74 -10.59
N ILE A 69 -7.95 -14.55 -9.94
CA ILE A 69 -9.34 -14.21 -9.65
C ILE A 69 -9.51 -14.25 -8.13
N ARG A 70 -9.94 -13.16 -7.52
CA ARG A 70 -10.18 -13.16 -6.06
C ARG A 70 -11.41 -13.99 -5.71
N ALA A 71 -11.24 -14.95 -4.81
CA ALA A 71 -12.30 -15.82 -4.34
C ALA A 71 -13.47 -15.04 -3.73
N GLN A 72 -13.18 -13.99 -2.94
CA GLN A 72 -14.21 -13.13 -2.35
C GLN A 72 -15.06 -12.37 -3.38
N ASN A 73 -14.58 -12.23 -4.62
CA ASN A 73 -15.27 -11.55 -5.71
C ASN A 73 -15.95 -12.53 -6.68
N ALA A 74 -15.96 -13.84 -6.38
CA ALA A 74 -16.48 -14.86 -7.28
C ALA A 74 -17.93 -14.61 -7.71
N ALA A 75 -18.78 -14.17 -6.78
CA ALA A 75 -20.19 -13.87 -7.02
C ALA A 75 -20.45 -12.50 -7.70
N ASN A 76 -19.44 -11.63 -7.83
CA ASN A 76 -19.59 -10.32 -8.46
C ASN A 76 -19.18 -10.38 -9.95
N PRO A 77 -20.14 -10.37 -10.90
CA PRO A 77 -19.83 -10.48 -12.33
C PRO A 77 -19.07 -9.25 -12.88
N ASN A 78 -19.10 -8.12 -12.17
CA ASN A 78 -18.40 -6.89 -12.56
C ASN A 78 -16.98 -6.78 -11.98
N ALA A 79 -16.57 -7.72 -11.11
CA ALA A 79 -15.25 -7.73 -10.55
C ALA A 79 -14.19 -8.01 -11.63
N PRO A 80 -13.03 -7.31 -11.61
CA PRO A 80 -11.95 -7.60 -12.53
C PRO A 80 -11.25 -8.91 -12.18
N GLY A 81 -10.54 -9.49 -13.16
CA GLY A 81 -9.38 -10.33 -12.87
C GLY A 81 -8.15 -9.47 -12.63
N TYR A 82 -7.04 -10.09 -12.21
CA TYR A 82 -5.84 -9.36 -11.84
C TYR A 82 -4.62 -9.91 -12.58
N LEU A 83 -3.80 -9.02 -13.15
CA LEU A 83 -2.42 -9.28 -13.52
C LEU A 83 -1.57 -8.97 -12.29
N ASN A 84 -1.09 -10.02 -11.60
CA ASN A 84 -0.37 -9.84 -10.34
C ASN A 84 1.15 -9.72 -10.55
N VAL A 85 1.75 -10.60 -11.33
CA VAL A 85 3.17 -10.57 -11.68
C VAL A 85 3.32 -10.78 -13.17
N PHE A 86 4.27 -10.09 -13.81
CA PHE A 86 4.82 -10.48 -15.09
C PHE A 86 6.30 -10.13 -15.14
N VAL A 87 7.09 -11.03 -15.64
CA VAL A 87 8.54 -10.90 -15.72
C VAL A 87 9.08 -11.63 -16.93
N VAL A 88 10.08 -11.02 -17.59
CA VAL A 88 10.86 -11.63 -18.67
C VAL A 88 12.32 -11.31 -18.42
N LYS A 89 13.20 -12.32 -18.48
CA LYS A 89 14.66 -12.13 -18.39
C LYS A 89 15.10 -11.01 -19.32
N GLU A 90 15.98 -10.14 -18.83
CA GLU A 90 16.40 -8.94 -19.55
C GLU A 90 16.86 -9.24 -20.98
N GLN A 91 17.68 -10.26 -21.18
CA GLN A 91 18.17 -10.69 -22.49
C GLN A 91 17.09 -11.24 -23.46
N TYR A 92 15.91 -11.54 -22.94
CA TYR A 92 14.75 -12.02 -23.69
C TYR A 92 13.66 -10.95 -23.90
N GLN A 93 13.85 -9.76 -23.35
CA GLN A 93 12.92 -8.65 -23.53
C GLN A 93 12.93 -8.11 -24.96
N LYS A 94 11.89 -7.35 -25.31
CA LYS A 94 11.69 -6.77 -26.66
C LYS A 94 11.62 -7.78 -27.81
N LYS A 95 11.39 -9.07 -27.52
CA LYS A 95 11.22 -10.18 -28.46
C LYS A 95 9.79 -10.71 -28.55
N GLY A 96 8.80 -9.95 -28.04
CA GLY A 96 7.38 -10.32 -28.04
C GLY A 96 6.94 -11.24 -26.88
N ILE A 97 7.85 -11.82 -26.11
CA ILE A 97 7.54 -12.80 -25.07
C ILE A 97 6.58 -12.22 -24.01
N GLY A 98 6.88 -11.03 -23.48
CA GLY A 98 6.00 -10.38 -22.51
C GLY A 98 4.61 -10.09 -23.05
N SER A 99 4.51 -9.68 -24.34
CA SER A 99 3.23 -9.45 -25.01
C SER A 99 2.40 -10.72 -25.07
N HIS A 100 3.01 -11.83 -25.47
CA HIS A 100 2.33 -13.12 -25.58
C HIS A 100 1.87 -13.65 -24.21
N LEU A 101 2.70 -13.53 -23.17
CA LEU A 101 2.31 -13.90 -21.80
C LEU A 101 1.10 -13.09 -21.31
N ILE A 102 1.07 -11.77 -21.56
CA ILE A 102 -0.08 -10.94 -21.19
C ILE A 102 -1.33 -11.33 -21.98
N GLU A 103 -1.22 -11.67 -23.26
CA GLU A 103 -2.34 -12.17 -24.07
C GLU A 103 -2.92 -13.46 -23.51
N MET A 104 -2.08 -14.40 -23.06
CA MET A 104 -2.52 -15.64 -22.40
C MET A 104 -3.27 -15.34 -21.10
N ILE A 105 -2.76 -14.42 -20.26
CA ILE A 105 -3.46 -13.98 -19.04
C ILE A 105 -4.80 -13.32 -19.37
N GLU A 106 -4.84 -12.44 -20.36
CA GLU A 106 -6.08 -11.76 -20.78
C GLU A 106 -7.12 -12.77 -21.27
N ALA A 107 -6.70 -13.80 -22.04
CA ALA A 107 -7.57 -14.87 -22.47
C ALA A 107 -8.12 -15.66 -21.29
N TYR A 108 -7.26 -16.12 -20.38
CA TYR A 108 -7.67 -16.81 -19.16
C TYR A 108 -8.70 -16.00 -18.35
N ILE A 109 -8.44 -14.71 -18.10
CA ILE A 109 -9.33 -13.84 -17.33
C ILE A 109 -10.70 -13.69 -18.01
N LYS A 110 -10.73 -13.60 -19.36
CA LYS A 110 -11.98 -13.58 -20.14
C LYS A 110 -12.75 -14.90 -20.04
N GLU A 111 -12.07 -16.03 -20.14
CA GLU A 111 -12.65 -17.37 -20.02
C GLU A 111 -13.26 -17.59 -18.63
N GLN A 112 -12.70 -16.95 -17.59
CA GLN A 112 -13.27 -16.89 -16.25
C GLN A 112 -14.45 -15.91 -16.12
N GLY A 113 -14.97 -15.35 -17.22
CA GLY A 113 -16.12 -14.46 -17.26
C GLY A 113 -15.89 -13.06 -16.70
N ARG A 114 -14.64 -12.61 -16.57
CA ARG A 114 -14.35 -11.28 -16.03
C ARG A 114 -14.39 -10.21 -17.13
N PRO A 115 -15.02 -9.05 -16.88
CA PRO A 115 -15.19 -8.00 -17.88
C PRO A 115 -13.92 -7.17 -18.10
N SER A 116 -12.95 -7.28 -17.23
CA SER A 116 -11.72 -6.49 -17.26
C SER A 116 -10.58 -7.16 -16.49
N ILE A 117 -9.36 -6.72 -16.75
CA ILE A 117 -8.16 -7.10 -16.02
C ILE A 117 -7.52 -5.84 -15.41
N GLN A 118 -7.12 -5.94 -14.15
CA GLN A 118 -6.43 -4.88 -13.42
C GLN A 118 -4.99 -5.29 -13.14
N ALA A 119 -4.05 -4.45 -13.53
CA ALA A 119 -2.64 -4.59 -13.15
C ALA A 119 -2.41 -3.82 -11.85
N SER A 120 -2.15 -4.57 -10.77
CA SER A 120 -1.91 -4.04 -9.43
C SER A 120 -1.05 -5.06 -8.69
N PHE A 121 0.13 -4.66 -8.23
CA PHE A 121 0.99 -5.49 -7.38
C PHE A 121 0.50 -5.61 -5.94
N TYR A 122 -0.55 -4.95 -5.63
CA TYR A 122 -1.10 -4.78 -4.30
C TYR A 122 -2.25 -5.75 -4.02
N LEU A 123 -2.97 -6.24 -5.05
CA LEU A 123 -4.04 -7.21 -4.93
C LEU A 123 -3.98 -8.23 -6.06
N PRO A 124 -4.36 -9.48 -5.76
CA PRO A 124 -4.70 -10.06 -4.45
C PRO A 124 -3.49 -10.49 -3.61
N LEU A 125 -2.32 -10.75 -4.21
CA LEU A 125 -1.10 -11.15 -3.50
C LEU A 125 -0.19 -9.95 -3.26
N CYS A 126 0.23 -9.76 -2.02
CA CYS A 126 1.04 -8.64 -1.57
C CYS A 126 2.52 -8.98 -1.53
N TYR A 127 3.32 -8.27 -2.32
CA TYR A 127 4.78 -8.37 -2.31
C TYR A 127 5.38 -7.19 -1.56
N ARG A 128 6.31 -7.46 -0.63
CA ARG A 128 7.07 -6.40 0.05
C ARG A 128 7.85 -5.59 -0.97
N TRP A 129 7.77 -4.27 -0.88
CA TRP A 129 8.36 -3.38 -1.85
C TRP A 129 9.16 -2.26 -1.20
N PHE A 130 10.09 -1.70 -1.97
CA PHE A 130 10.97 -0.62 -1.56
C PHE A 130 10.91 0.54 -2.54
N ILE A 131 11.42 1.70 -2.10
CA ILE A 131 11.70 2.84 -2.96
C ILE A 131 13.22 3.02 -2.97
N PRO A 132 13.92 2.83 -4.12
CA PRO A 132 15.35 3.06 -4.22
C PRO A 132 15.74 4.46 -3.78
N GLY A 133 16.83 4.57 -3.02
CA GLY A 133 17.27 5.83 -2.42
C GLY A 133 16.66 6.15 -1.04
N PHE A 134 15.75 5.29 -0.55
CA PHE A 134 15.14 5.38 0.78
C PHE A 134 15.38 4.08 1.55
N PRO A 135 16.60 3.88 2.10
CA PRO A 135 16.95 2.68 2.85
C PRO A 135 16.00 2.44 4.03
N GLY A 136 15.64 1.19 4.26
CA GLY A 136 14.71 0.81 5.32
C GLY A 136 13.24 1.08 5.02
N HIS A 137 12.93 1.77 3.92
CA HIS A 137 11.55 1.93 3.47
C HIS A 137 11.04 0.57 3.00
N ASP A 138 10.14 -0.02 3.74
CA ASP A 138 9.46 -1.24 3.34
C ASP A 138 7.96 -1.17 3.63
N HIS A 139 7.18 -1.71 2.71
CA HIS A 139 5.75 -1.86 2.86
C HIS A 139 5.34 -3.28 2.45
N PRO A 140 4.30 -3.85 3.07
CA PRO A 140 3.88 -5.20 2.77
C PRO A 140 3.32 -5.37 1.35
N CYS A 141 2.70 -4.32 0.80
CA CYS A 141 2.04 -4.34 -0.49
C CYS A 141 2.40 -3.12 -1.32
N ALA A 142 2.80 -3.33 -2.58
CA ALA A 142 2.99 -2.23 -3.52
C ALA A 142 1.65 -1.65 -3.97
N PRO A 143 1.50 -0.32 -4.02
CA PRO A 143 0.21 0.31 -4.31
C PRO A 143 -0.20 0.25 -5.78
N GLY A 144 0.68 -0.10 -6.69
CA GLY A 144 0.38 -0.19 -8.13
C GLY A 144 1.62 -0.29 -9.00
N ILE A 145 1.48 0.09 -10.27
CA ILE A 145 2.57 0.16 -11.25
C ILE A 145 3.27 1.51 -11.13
N ARG A 146 4.59 1.53 -10.98
CA ARG A 146 5.37 2.78 -10.92
C ARG A 146 5.17 3.61 -12.19
N VAL A 147 4.67 4.83 -12.04
CA VAL A 147 4.51 5.76 -13.16
C VAL A 147 5.87 6.06 -13.80
N ASN A 148 5.90 6.16 -15.12
CA ASN A 148 7.10 6.36 -15.93
C ASN A 148 8.11 5.19 -15.93
N SER A 149 7.72 4.01 -15.43
CA SER A 149 8.53 2.80 -15.56
C SER A 149 8.33 2.13 -16.94
N PRO A 150 9.26 1.26 -17.36
CA PRO A 150 9.07 0.46 -18.59
C PRO A 150 7.77 -0.36 -18.56
N GLU A 151 7.40 -0.89 -17.39
CA GLU A 151 6.18 -1.68 -17.17
C GLU A 151 4.92 -0.83 -17.38
N TYR A 152 4.94 0.41 -16.92
CA TYR A 152 3.85 1.36 -17.11
C TYR A 152 3.59 1.64 -18.59
N PHE A 153 4.63 1.99 -19.35
CA PHE A 153 4.51 2.24 -20.80
C PHE A 153 4.15 0.98 -21.57
N PHE A 154 4.70 -0.17 -21.18
CA PHE A 154 4.33 -1.45 -21.80
C PHE A 154 2.83 -1.72 -21.68
N LEU A 155 2.25 -1.55 -20.48
CA LEU A 155 0.82 -1.76 -20.26
C LEU A 155 -0.03 -0.71 -21.00
N LEU A 156 0.40 0.56 -21.06
CA LEU A 156 -0.29 1.58 -21.85
C LEU A 156 -0.39 1.16 -23.34
N HIS A 157 0.72 0.72 -23.94
CA HIS A 157 0.75 0.24 -25.33
C HIS A 157 -0.11 -1.02 -25.55
N ARG A 158 -0.40 -1.78 -24.48
CA ARG A 158 -1.30 -2.95 -24.51
C ARG A 158 -2.78 -2.57 -24.28
N GLY A 159 -3.10 -1.28 -24.19
CA GLY A 159 -4.47 -0.78 -24.03
C GLY A 159 -4.97 -0.75 -22.58
N TYR A 160 -4.08 -0.83 -21.61
CA TYR A 160 -4.43 -0.52 -20.23
C TYR A 160 -4.49 0.99 -20.04
N ALA A 161 -5.42 1.46 -19.22
CA ALA A 161 -5.55 2.84 -18.82
C ALA A 161 -5.35 2.97 -17.30
N ALA A 162 -4.77 4.07 -16.85
CA ALA A 162 -4.73 4.38 -15.43
C ALA A 162 -6.15 4.76 -14.96
N ILE A 163 -6.65 4.06 -13.93
CA ILE A 163 -7.95 4.30 -13.31
C ILE A 163 -7.84 5.01 -11.96
N GLY A 164 -6.64 5.15 -11.44
CA GLY A 164 -6.32 5.83 -10.21
C GLY A 164 -4.81 5.92 -10.03
N PHE A 165 -4.40 6.75 -9.10
CA PHE A 165 -2.99 6.91 -8.74
C PHE A 165 -2.85 6.94 -7.22
N GLU A 166 -1.73 6.40 -6.73
CA GLU A 166 -1.31 6.42 -5.34
C GLU A 166 0.05 7.09 -5.24
N ASP A 167 0.18 8.08 -4.38
CA ASP A 167 1.47 8.72 -4.09
C ASP A 167 2.08 8.13 -2.83
N ALA A 168 3.32 7.70 -2.90
CA ALA A 168 4.12 7.33 -1.75
C ALA A 168 4.81 8.57 -1.18
N PHE A 169 4.60 8.78 0.12
CA PHE A 169 5.14 9.90 0.89
C PHE A 169 6.27 9.43 1.78
N HIS A 170 7.26 10.27 1.97
CA HIS A 170 8.39 10.00 2.85
C HIS A 170 8.80 11.28 3.60
N LEU A 171 9.13 11.12 4.88
CA LEU A 171 9.68 12.17 5.74
C LEU A 171 10.81 11.60 6.60
N PRO A 172 12.08 12.04 6.42
CA PRO A 172 13.14 11.80 7.39
C PRO A 172 12.84 12.56 8.69
N LEU A 173 12.93 11.88 9.84
CA LEU A 173 12.54 12.48 11.12
C LEU A 173 13.70 13.12 11.90
N ALA A 174 14.95 12.83 11.56
CA ALA A 174 16.13 13.29 12.31
C ALA A 174 16.12 14.79 12.62
N SER A 175 15.76 15.62 11.64
CA SER A 175 15.67 17.08 11.77
C SER A 175 14.24 17.63 11.85
N TYR A 176 13.25 16.76 12.07
CA TYR A 176 11.85 17.18 12.11
C TYR A 176 11.56 18.05 13.33
N GLU A 177 10.95 19.20 13.10
CA GLU A 177 10.45 20.11 14.12
C GLU A 177 9.11 20.71 13.68
N TYR A 178 8.34 21.20 14.64
CA TYR A 178 7.10 21.92 14.31
C TYR A 178 7.40 23.17 13.50
N SER A 179 6.69 23.36 12.42
CA SER A 179 6.72 24.68 11.74
C SER A 179 6.05 25.74 12.63
N PRO A 180 6.43 27.02 12.50
CA PRO A 180 5.78 28.12 13.24
C PRO A 180 4.24 28.10 13.10
N SER A 181 3.73 27.81 11.91
CA SER A 181 2.29 27.74 11.66
C SER A 181 1.59 26.64 12.46
N ILE A 182 2.25 25.51 12.72
CA ILE A 182 1.70 24.44 13.54
C ILE A 182 1.66 24.86 15.02
N ILE A 183 2.70 25.54 15.48
CA ILE A 183 2.72 26.08 16.86
C ILE A 183 1.56 27.05 17.07
N ASP A 184 1.33 27.95 16.11
CA ASP A 184 0.23 28.94 16.18
C ASP A 184 -1.15 28.26 16.14
N ILE A 185 -1.32 27.22 15.31
CA ILE A 185 -2.55 26.42 15.25
C ILE A 185 -2.81 25.77 16.61
N LYS A 186 -1.82 25.13 17.24
CA LYS A 186 -1.97 24.50 18.55
C LYS A 186 -2.37 25.53 19.61
N LYS A 187 -1.64 26.62 19.74
CA LYS A 187 -1.93 27.69 20.71
C LYS A 187 -3.34 28.25 20.58
N ARG A 188 -3.77 28.58 19.35
CA ARG A 188 -5.11 29.10 19.11
C ARG A 188 -6.21 28.12 19.50
N ASN A 189 -6.06 26.85 19.17
CA ASN A 189 -7.06 25.84 19.50
C ASN A 189 -7.06 25.51 21.00
N GLU A 190 -5.92 25.59 21.70
CA GLU A 190 -5.85 25.45 23.16
C GLU A 190 -6.64 26.58 23.87
N LEU A 191 -6.58 27.80 23.34
CA LEU A 191 -7.41 28.90 23.85
C LEU A 191 -8.91 28.67 23.65
N ASP A 192 -9.27 27.94 22.61
CA ASP A 192 -10.65 27.52 22.30
C ASP A 192 -11.06 26.23 23.07
N GLY A 193 -10.20 25.71 23.94
CA GLY A 193 -10.45 24.51 24.74
C GLY A 193 -10.26 23.19 23.99
N LEU A 194 -9.52 23.19 22.88
CA LEU A 194 -9.19 21.99 22.13
C LEU A 194 -7.69 21.68 22.29
N SER A 195 -7.34 20.49 22.79
CA SER A 195 -5.96 20.10 23.03
C SER A 195 -5.56 18.82 22.30
N ILE A 196 -4.27 18.70 21.96
CA ILE A 196 -3.66 17.51 21.34
C ILE A 196 -2.69 16.89 22.35
N HIS A 197 -2.95 15.65 22.74
CA HIS A 197 -2.10 14.92 23.68
C HIS A 197 -2.25 13.40 23.48
N PHE A 198 -1.44 12.61 24.18
CA PHE A 198 -1.63 11.16 24.24
C PHE A 198 -2.93 10.81 24.98
N TYR A 199 -3.66 9.83 24.45
CA TYR A 199 -4.88 9.32 25.09
C TYR A 199 -4.59 8.88 26.53
N ARG A 200 -5.42 9.32 27.45
CA ARG A 200 -5.33 9.06 28.89
C ARG A 200 -6.51 8.22 29.33
N GLU A 201 -6.29 6.95 29.54
CA GLU A 201 -7.32 6.04 30.01
C GLU A 201 -7.91 6.53 31.37
N GLY A 202 -9.22 6.43 31.50
CA GLY A 202 -9.93 6.89 32.70
C GLY A 202 -10.11 8.42 32.82
N ILE A 203 -9.53 9.22 31.92
CA ILE A 203 -9.68 10.69 31.87
C ILE A 203 -10.35 11.09 30.55
N ASP A 204 -9.77 10.71 29.42
CA ASP A 204 -10.35 10.98 28.10
C ASP A 204 -11.49 10.00 27.84
N HIS A 205 -12.59 10.49 27.31
CA HIS A 205 -13.81 9.69 27.13
C HIS A 205 -14.53 10.02 25.81
N GLY A 206 -15.69 9.38 25.57
CA GLY A 206 -16.50 9.65 24.37
C GLY A 206 -15.97 8.97 23.10
N LEU A 207 -15.20 7.86 23.22
CA LEU A 207 -14.75 7.10 22.06
C LEU A 207 -15.92 6.50 21.25
N GLU A 208 -16.98 6.03 21.94
CA GLU A 208 -18.15 5.46 21.25
C GLU A 208 -18.88 6.51 20.42
N GLU A 209 -19.10 7.70 20.98
CA GLU A 209 -19.69 8.86 20.31
C GLU A 209 -18.78 9.31 19.16
N PHE A 210 -17.46 9.28 19.34
CA PHE A 210 -16.50 9.58 18.28
C PHE A 210 -16.58 8.59 17.14
N TYR A 211 -16.69 7.28 17.38
CA TYR A 211 -16.87 6.28 16.33
C TYR A 211 -18.16 6.50 15.54
N GLN A 212 -19.26 6.86 16.23
CA GLN A 212 -20.52 7.18 15.58
C GLN A 212 -20.44 8.44 14.71
N ASP A 213 -19.69 9.45 15.15
CA ASP A 213 -19.51 10.71 14.42
C ASP A 213 -18.66 10.52 13.16
N ILE A 214 -17.53 9.79 13.26
CA ILE A 214 -16.61 9.62 12.13
C ILE A 214 -17.09 8.60 11.09
N GLN A 215 -17.93 7.63 11.45
CA GLN A 215 -18.46 6.54 10.60
C GLN A 215 -17.38 5.80 9.77
N ALA A 216 -16.16 5.68 10.32
CA ALA A 216 -15.00 5.09 9.67
C ALA A 216 -14.63 3.76 10.37
N ILE A 217 -15.29 2.69 9.95
CA ILE A 217 -15.20 1.34 10.56
C ILE A 217 -13.74 0.85 10.67
N ASP A 218 -12.90 1.14 9.69
CA ASP A 218 -11.51 0.66 9.71
C ASP A 218 -10.69 1.36 10.81
N PHE A 219 -10.89 2.65 11.04
CA PHE A 219 -10.22 3.37 12.13
C PHE A 219 -10.75 2.95 13.51
N GLU A 220 -12.07 2.74 13.64
CA GLU A 220 -12.64 2.15 14.84
C GLU A 220 -11.99 0.80 15.17
N LYS A 221 -11.88 -0.11 14.20
CA LYS A 221 -11.22 -1.41 14.38
C LYS A 221 -9.76 -1.26 14.83
N CYS A 222 -9.00 -0.35 14.24
CA CYS A 222 -7.61 -0.08 14.63
C CYS A 222 -7.51 0.40 16.08
N ILE A 223 -8.34 1.35 16.48
CA ILE A 223 -8.35 1.89 17.87
C ILE A 223 -8.74 0.79 18.86
N ARG A 224 -9.82 0.06 18.60
CA ARG A 224 -10.28 -1.03 19.47
C ARG A 224 -9.25 -2.15 19.59
N ALA A 225 -8.66 -2.56 18.48
CA ALA A 225 -7.62 -3.60 18.48
C ALA A 225 -6.39 -3.17 19.31
N ASN A 226 -5.97 -1.90 19.19
CA ASN A 226 -4.88 -1.38 19.99
C ASN A 226 -5.21 -1.34 21.48
N LEU A 227 -6.42 -0.93 21.86
CA LEU A 227 -6.86 -0.87 23.27
C LEU A 227 -7.05 -2.26 23.90
N LEU A 228 -7.21 -3.31 23.11
CA LEU A 228 -7.31 -4.70 23.58
C LEU A 228 -5.95 -5.38 23.80
N LEU A 229 -4.83 -4.74 23.46
CA LEU A 229 -3.50 -5.26 23.76
C LEU A 229 -3.24 -5.25 25.25
N ASP A 230 -2.49 -6.21 25.77
CA ASP A 230 -2.05 -6.24 27.18
C ASP A 230 -1.29 -4.94 27.55
N LYS A 231 -0.62 -4.36 26.60
CA LYS A 231 0.04 -3.05 26.70
C LYS A 231 -0.26 -2.24 25.44
N PRO A 232 -1.30 -1.41 25.46
CA PRO A 232 -1.66 -0.57 24.31
C PRO A 232 -0.51 0.34 23.87
N ASN A 233 -0.32 0.44 22.55
CA ASN A 233 0.61 1.43 22.03
C ASN A 233 0.03 2.84 22.22
N PRO A 234 0.84 3.85 22.58
CA PRO A 234 0.36 5.21 22.69
C PRO A 234 -0.25 5.72 21.39
N PHE A 235 -1.28 6.53 21.47
CA PHE A 235 -1.85 7.23 20.32
C PHE A 235 -2.28 8.65 20.72
N LEU A 236 -2.33 9.55 19.76
CA LEU A 236 -2.69 10.94 19.99
C LEU A 236 -4.17 11.17 19.73
N VAL A 237 -4.76 11.99 20.57
CA VAL A 237 -6.15 12.45 20.45
C VAL A 237 -6.24 13.97 20.42
N ILE A 238 -7.32 14.47 19.86
CA ILE A 238 -7.82 15.81 20.10
C ILE A 238 -8.95 15.66 21.11
N THR A 239 -8.93 16.43 22.19
CA THR A 239 -10.06 16.51 23.12
C THR A 239 -10.57 17.93 23.25
N ASN A 240 -11.85 18.07 23.62
CA ASN A 240 -12.41 19.35 24.06
C ASN A 240 -12.10 19.61 25.55
N LYS A 241 -12.59 20.74 26.09
CA LYS A 241 -12.41 21.13 27.51
C LYS A 241 -12.99 20.12 28.50
N ASP A 242 -13.93 19.28 28.06
CA ASP A 242 -14.59 18.27 28.90
C ASP A 242 -13.91 16.89 28.76
N ASN A 243 -12.73 16.80 28.13
CA ASN A 243 -11.96 15.61 27.79
C ASN A 243 -12.67 14.62 26.83
N GLU A 244 -13.66 15.07 26.07
CA GLU A 244 -14.28 14.24 25.03
C GLU A 244 -13.39 14.17 23.80
N VAL A 245 -13.19 12.98 23.26
CA VAL A 245 -12.39 12.73 22.05
C VAL A 245 -13.08 13.31 20.81
N LYS A 246 -12.34 14.12 20.05
CA LYS A 246 -12.76 14.77 18.79
C LYS A 246 -11.81 14.49 17.62
N GLY A 247 -10.75 13.73 17.84
CA GLY A 247 -9.80 13.35 16.79
C GLY A 247 -8.83 12.29 17.27
N TRP A 248 -8.28 11.56 16.33
CA TRP A 248 -7.34 10.46 16.57
C TRP A 248 -6.28 10.38 15.49
N THR A 249 -5.06 9.99 15.88
CA THR A 249 -4.00 9.49 15.02
C THR A 249 -3.07 8.57 15.81
N GLY A 250 -2.53 7.56 15.17
CA GLY A 250 -1.63 6.60 15.81
C GLY A 250 -1.75 5.24 15.12
N ALA A 251 -1.41 4.12 15.75
CA ALA A 251 -0.72 4.00 17.04
C ALA A 251 0.78 4.30 16.90
N LEU A 252 1.44 4.70 18.01
CA LEU A 252 2.83 5.14 18.00
C LEU A 252 3.76 3.97 18.40
N TRP A 253 4.43 3.42 17.43
CA TRP A 253 5.50 2.42 17.61
C TRP A 253 6.44 2.42 16.41
N ASN A 254 7.56 1.73 16.49
CA ASN A 254 8.55 1.68 15.42
C ASN A 254 8.63 0.26 14.85
N GLU A 255 8.65 0.17 13.53
CA GLU A 255 8.91 -1.07 12.83
C GLU A 255 10.42 -1.39 12.83
N GLU A 256 10.78 -2.63 12.56
CA GLU A 256 12.18 -3.09 12.52
C GLU A 256 13.04 -2.28 11.54
N SER A 257 12.45 -1.76 10.48
CA SER A 257 13.10 -0.89 9.50
C SER A 257 13.50 0.49 10.04
N GLY A 258 13.02 0.85 11.24
CA GLY A 258 13.14 2.20 11.80
C GLY A 258 12.02 3.14 11.36
N ARG A 259 11.00 2.63 10.64
CA ARG A 259 9.83 3.38 10.25
C ARG A 259 8.91 3.63 11.46
N GLY A 260 8.50 4.89 11.66
CA GLY A 260 7.41 5.21 12.57
C GLY A 260 6.08 4.72 11.99
N HIS A 261 5.37 3.90 12.76
CA HIS A 261 4.10 3.31 12.35
C HIS A 261 2.99 4.38 12.20
N PHE A 262 2.03 4.13 11.30
CA PHE A 262 0.92 5.02 11.04
C PHE A 262 -0.30 4.24 10.55
N ASP A 263 -1.34 4.12 11.38
CA ASP A 263 -2.61 3.48 11.02
C ASP A 263 -3.59 4.43 10.35
N GLY A 264 -3.48 5.73 10.63
CA GLY A 264 -4.37 6.72 10.04
C GLY A 264 -4.57 7.98 10.89
N ILE A 265 -5.35 8.90 10.33
CA ILE A 265 -5.74 10.14 10.99
C ILE A 265 -7.18 10.47 10.63
N ILE A 266 -7.96 10.84 11.63
CA ILE A 266 -9.33 11.31 11.45
C ILE A 266 -9.72 12.31 12.55
N ILE A 267 -10.54 13.29 12.21
CA ILE A 267 -11.10 14.27 13.16
C ILE A 267 -12.61 14.42 12.96
N SER A 268 -13.32 14.64 14.05
CA SER A 268 -14.74 14.98 14.07
C SER A 268 -15.06 16.17 13.17
N GLU A 269 -16.20 16.13 12.51
CA GLU A 269 -16.65 17.23 11.64
C GLU A 269 -16.77 18.55 12.42
N SER A 270 -17.22 18.48 13.64
CA SER A 270 -17.42 19.63 14.56
C SER A 270 -16.17 20.47 14.81
N VAL A 271 -14.96 19.89 14.63
CA VAL A 271 -13.67 20.57 14.87
C VAL A 271 -12.86 20.78 13.59
N ARG A 272 -13.42 20.50 12.41
CA ARG A 272 -12.77 20.74 11.11
C ARG A 272 -12.63 22.25 10.81
N GLY A 273 -11.81 22.56 9.81
CA GLY A 273 -11.56 23.95 9.39
C GLY A 273 -10.60 24.74 10.28
N ARG A 274 -10.19 24.22 11.43
CA ARG A 274 -9.34 24.89 12.44
C ARG A 274 -7.85 24.59 12.29
N GLY A 275 -7.46 23.75 11.30
CA GLY A 275 -6.08 23.30 11.12
C GLY A 275 -5.67 22.13 12.02
N LEU A 276 -6.58 21.62 12.86
CA LEU A 276 -6.30 20.56 13.85
C LEU A 276 -5.77 19.27 13.21
N GLY A 277 -6.26 18.87 12.04
CA GLY A 277 -5.72 17.71 11.34
C GLY A 277 -4.23 17.86 11.00
N LYS A 278 -3.80 19.06 10.58
CA LYS A 278 -2.38 19.35 10.33
C LYS A 278 -1.57 19.29 11.63
N ALA A 279 -2.09 19.92 12.71
CA ALA A 279 -1.43 19.92 14.00
C ALA A 279 -1.32 18.51 14.60
N LEU A 280 -2.39 17.71 14.53
CA LEU A 280 -2.44 16.35 15.04
C LEU A 280 -1.42 15.45 14.30
N PHE A 281 -1.38 15.50 12.97
CA PHE A 281 -0.44 14.72 12.18
C PHE A 281 1.02 15.18 12.40
N SER A 282 1.25 16.49 12.50
CA SER A 282 2.57 17.02 12.85
C SER A 282 3.01 16.58 14.25
N SER A 283 2.06 16.47 15.20
CA SER A 283 2.34 15.94 16.52
C SER A 283 2.70 14.46 16.48
N LEU A 284 2.04 13.65 15.63
CA LEU A 284 2.43 12.26 15.42
C LEU A 284 3.87 12.15 14.90
N ALA A 285 4.24 12.91 13.86
CA ALA A 285 5.58 12.90 13.31
C ALA A 285 6.64 13.32 14.37
N TYR A 286 6.34 14.33 15.18
CA TYR A 286 7.22 14.80 16.24
C TYR A 286 7.39 13.75 17.36
N GLU A 287 6.30 13.14 17.81
CA GLU A 287 6.35 12.10 18.85
C GLU A 287 6.97 10.80 18.32
N SER A 288 6.77 10.45 17.02
CA SER A 288 7.47 9.34 16.38
C SER A 288 8.99 9.54 16.39
N LYS A 289 9.47 10.76 16.07
CA LYS A 289 10.90 11.13 16.21
C LYS A 289 11.38 10.91 17.64
N LYS A 290 10.66 11.43 18.63
CA LYS A 290 11.01 11.26 20.06
C LYS A 290 11.03 9.81 20.51
N ASN A 291 10.18 8.98 19.91
CA ASN A 291 10.15 7.53 20.14
C ASN A 291 11.26 6.78 19.39
N GLY A 292 12.14 7.47 18.68
CA GLY A 292 13.30 6.91 17.99
C GLY A 292 13.05 6.46 16.55
N ALA A 293 11.88 6.77 15.97
CA ALA A 293 11.66 6.53 14.54
C ALA A 293 12.63 7.37 13.69
N GLN A 294 13.19 6.75 12.66
CA GLN A 294 14.14 7.38 11.75
C GLN A 294 13.44 8.12 10.60
N PHE A 295 12.31 7.59 10.16
CA PHE A 295 11.49 8.15 9.09
C PHE A 295 10.03 7.70 9.23
N MET A 296 9.15 8.37 8.51
CA MET A 296 7.78 7.92 8.26
C MET A 296 7.54 7.82 6.76
N THR A 297 6.76 6.83 6.36
CA THR A 297 6.34 6.64 4.97
C THR A 297 5.01 5.92 4.90
N PHE A 298 4.22 6.27 3.91
CA PHE A 298 2.92 5.68 3.59
C PHE A 298 2.55 6.06 2.15
N TYR A 299 1.42 5.58 1.67
CA TYR A 299 0.87 6.00 0.37
C TYR A 299 -0.61 6.36 0.51
N THR A 300 -1.09 7.19 -0.40
CA THR A 300 -2.50 7.59 -0.46
C THR A 300 -2.90 8.03 -1.87
N GLY A 301 -4.19 7.82 -2.18
CA GLY A 301 -4.77 8.19 -3.47
C GLY A 301 -4.80 9.70 -3.71
N LEU A 302 -4.76 10.10 -4.98
CA LEU A 302 -4.77 11.51 -5.39
C LEU A 302 -5.99 12.29 -4.87
N ASN A 303 -7.12 11.63 -4.73
CA ASN A 303 -8.37 12.25 -4.29
C ASN A 303 -8.50 12.33 -2.76
N ASN A 304 -7.55 11.79 -2.00
CA ASN A 304 -7.57 11.89 -0.55
C ASN A 304 -7.07 13.27 -0.11
N HIS A 305 -7.96 14.08 0.48
CA HIS A 305 -7.62 15.41 0.99
C HIS A 305 -6.53 15.40 2.07
N ALA A 306 -6.32 14.28 2.78
CA ALA A 306 -5.27 14.13 3.78
C ALA A 306 -3.86 14.34 3.20
N ARG A 307 -3.66 14.17 1.88
CA ARG A 307 -2.38 14.45 1.22
C ARG A 307 -1.85 15.87 1.50
N TYR A 308 -2.75 16.86 1.59
CA TYR A 308 -2.36 18.24 1.91
C TYR A 308 -1.93 18.40 3.37
N ILE A 309 -2.42 17.56 4.27
CA ILE A 309 -1.95 17.48 5.65
C ILE A 309 -0.52 16.96 5.67
N TYR A 310 -0.24 15.89 4.93
CA TYR A 310 1.08 15.25 4.84
C TYR A 310 2.13 16.19 4.22
N MET A 311 1.81 16.80 3.09
CA MET A 311 2.69 17.79 2.46
C MET A 311 2.94 19.00 3.38
N GLY A 312 1.91 19.47 4.08
CA GLY A 312 2.01 20.56 5.06
C GLY A 312 2.87 20.20 6.27
N ALA A 313 3.00 18.91 6.61
CA ALA A 313 3.91 18.41 7.63
C ALA A 313 5.35 18.17 7.10
N GLY A 314 5.63 18.47 5.84
CA GLY A 314 6.96 18.37 5.24
C GLY A 314 7.24 17.05 4.52
N PHE A 315 6.26 16.14 4.42
CA PHE A 315 6.41 14.93 3.62
C PHE A 315 6.57 15.26 2.14
N LYS A 316 7.43 14.52 1.48
CA LYS A 316 7.65 14.63 0.03
C LYS A 316 7.07 13.41 -0.67
N ILE A 317 6.48 13.62 -1.84
CA ILE A 317 6.13 12.53 -2.74
C ILE A 317 7.43 12.02 -3.35
N VAL A 318 7.71 10.73 -3.15
CA VAL A 318 8.95 10.09 -3.60
C VAL A 318 8.72 9.12 -4.75
N GLN A 319 7.49 8.63 -4.91
CA GLN A 319 7.08 7.79 -6.03
C GLN A 319 5.57 7.91 -6.23
N THR A 320 5.13 7.93 -7.49
CA THR A 320 3.72 7.80 -7.86
C THR A 320 3.50 6.44 -8.53
N TYR A 321 2.40 5.80 -8.19
CA TYR A 321 1.94 4.52 -8.73
C TYR A 321 0.60 4.69 -9.43
N ALA A 322 0.39 3.95 -10.51
CA ALA A 322 -0.86 3.88 -11.24
C ALA A 322 -1.57 2.55 -10.99
N LEU A 323 -2.85 2.60 -10.71
CA LEU A 323 -3.75 1.45 -10.82
C LEU A 323 -4.19 1.36 -12.28
N MET A 324 -3.80 0.30 -12.99
CA MET A 324 -4.06 0.19 -14.42
C MET A 324 -5.11 -0.87 -14.71
N ARG A 325 -6.00 -0.60 -15.63
CA ARG A 325 -7.08 -1.52 -16.02
C ARG A 325 -7.25 -1.54 -17.54
N LYS A 326 -7.54 -2.73 -18.05
CA LYS A 326 -8.01 -2.93 -19.43
C LYS A 326 -9.40 -3.57 -19.38
N THR A 327 -10.40 -2.90 -19.96
CA THR A 327 -11.75 -3.44 -20.12
C THR A 327 -11.78 -4.23 -21.41
N PHE A 328 -12.33 -5.43 -21.37
CA PHE A 328 -12.48 -6.24 -22.58
C PHE A 328 -13.69 -5.76 -23.39
N LYS A 329 -13.53 -5.68 -24.70
CA LYS A 329 -14.66 -5.45 -25.59
C LYS A 329 -15.59 -6.67 -25.55
N LYS A 330 -16.89 -6.41 -25.47
CA LYS A 330 -17.92 -7.42 -25.63
C LYS A 330 -17.89 -8.04 -27.01
#